data_2a8244cd49909c0aa6344c6f23862d27
#
_entry.id   2a8244cd49909c0aa6344c6f23862d27
#
_cell.length_a   1.000
_cell.length_b   1.000
_cell.length_c   1.000
_cell.angle_alpha   90.00
_cell.angle_beta   90.00
_cell.angle_gamma   90.00
#
_symmetry.space_group_name_H-M   'P 1'
#
loop_
_entity.id
_entity.type
_entity.pdbx_description
1 polymer ?
#
loop_
_entity_poly.entity_id
_entity_poly.type
_entity_poly.pdbx_seq_one_letter_code
_entity_poly.pdbx_strand_id
1 'polypeptide(L)'
;MIRNPNDIHDGEKKIRMLIAGYPGIGKSTLALSAPNPLHIDVDFGIDRIEPRYRKAYIQPSSYDEILEDLTPENVKDFDTLVFDTGGKLISLMSLWAIKKDLKYGQRDGSLSLKGYGFVGKEFVRLMDYCFYELQKNIVIVFHATEEKDGDNTRLRIKVEGQTKNNVWEPMDLGGFVEMYGNDRTIGFSNCERYFAKGTRGISGVRKIPALTPTSPNDFLTKLFAQYNAISAEELAKNAADQEAYEAAMAEGRAIVEAITDADTANAAMPKIKAIKHCLTSEKEVGVLFNAKIKACGLFYDKVLKKYTPAPPEGEKKGAKGTKGAE
;
A
#
# COMPACT_ATOMS: atom_id res chain seq x y z
N MET A 1 2.70 3.34 21.19
CA MET A 1 2.10 4.69 21.20
C MET A 1 0.96 4.67 20.18
N ILE A 2 -0.27 4.95 20.59
CA ILE A 2 -1.42 5.10 19.70
C ILE A 2 -1.27 6.44 18.99
N ARG A 3 -1.40 6.47 17.67
CA ARG A 3 -1.33 7.70 16.87
C ARG A 3 -2.70 8.00 16.28
N ASN A 4 -3.08 9.27 16.23
CA ASN A 4 -4.28 9.67 15.51
C ASN A 4 -4.04 9.59 14.00
N PRO A 5 -5.10 9.36 13.17
CA PRO A 5 -4.96 9.37 11.72
C PRO A 5 -4.30 10.64 11.16
N ASN A 6 -4.49 11.77 11.84
CA ASN A 6 -3.94 13.07 11.46
C ASN A 6 -2.48 13.28 11.92
N ASP A 7 -1.96 12.42 12.82
CA ASP A 7 -0.55 12.45 13.28
C ASP A 7 0.40 11.76 12.27
N ILE A 8 -0.08 11.48 11.06
CA ILE A 8 0.71 10.78 10.05
C ILE A 8 1.76 11.73 9.48
N HIS A 9 2.92 11.63 10.03
CA HIS A 9 4.27 11.97 9.59
C HIS A 9 4.52 13.06 8.54
N ASP A 10 5.13 14.14 8.97
CA ASP A 10 5.89 15.13 8.18
C ASP A 10 7.21 14.58 7.59
N GLY A 11 7.34 13.29 7.33
CA GLY A 11 8.57 12.69 6.80
C GLY A 11 8.35 11.94 5.50
N GLU A 12 9.34 12.01 4.60
CA GLU A 12 9.39 11.15 3.42
C GLU A 12 9.28 9.68 3.83
N LYS A 13 8.24 9.00 3.32
CA LYS A 13 8.11 7.56 3.53
C LYS A 13 9.15 6.83 2.70
N LYS A 14 9.87 5.93 3.33
CA LYS A 14 10.73 4.99 2.61
C LYS A 14 9.85 4.02 1.82
N ILE A 15 10.38 3.54 0.69
CA ILE A 15 9.63 2.76 -0.30
C ILE A 15 10.38 1.45 -0.55
N ARG A 16 9.65 0.34 -0.55
CA ARG A 16 10.14 -0.96 -0.98
C ARG A 16 9.55 -1.26 -2.35
N MET A 17 10.40 -1.37 -3.35
CA MET A 17 9.99 -1.56 -4.73
C MET A 17 10.65 -2.78 -5.36
N LEU A 18 9.84 -3.59 -6.04
CA LEU A 18 10.29 -4.69 -6.87
C LEU A 18 10.21 -4.30 -8.34
N ILE A 19 11.26 -4.59 -9.09
CA ILE A 19 11.33 -4.44 -10.56
C ILE A 19 11.57 -5.80 -11.19
N ALA A 20 10.64 -6.26 -12.00
CA ALA A 20 10.77 -7.52 -12.74
C ALA A 20 10.76 -7.28 -14.26
N GLY A 21 11.33 -8.22 -15.02
CA GLY A 21 11.31 -8.20 -16.49
C GLY A 21 12.36 -9.11 -17.09
N TYR A 22 12.34 -9.28 -18.41
CA TYR A 22 13.30 -10.13 -19.10
C TYR A 22 14.75 -9.64 -18.97
N PRO A 23 15.75 -10.54 -19.09
CA PRO A 23 17.14 -10.14 -19.20
C PRO A 23 17.36 -9.12 -20.33
N GLY A 24 18.30 -8.17 -20.13
CA GLY A 24 18.65 -7.18 -21.16
C GLY A 24 17.68 -6.02 -21.34
N ILE A 25 16.53 -5.98 -20.67
CA ILE A 25 15.51 -4.91 -20.85
C ILE A 25 15.87 -3.58 -20.12
N GLY A 26 17.01 -3.51 -19.44
CA GLY A 26 17.50 -2.29 -18.78
C GLY A 26 16.98 -2.09 -17.34
N LYS A 27 16.66 -3.18 -16.61
CA LYS A 27 16.19 -3.11 -15.21
C LYS A 27 17.23 -2.51 -14.26
N SER A 28 18.49 -2.93 -14.36
CA SER A 28 19.60 -2.43 -13.53
C SER A 28 19.76 -0.93 -13.67
N THR A 29 19.81 -0.42 -14.91
CA THR A 29 19.89 1.02 -15.18
C THR A 29 18.66 1.76 -14.64
N LEU A 30 17.47 1.16 -14.78
CA LEU A 30 16.24 1.73 -14.19
C LEU A 30 16.31 1.76 -12.67
N ALA A 31 16.74 0.70 -12.01
CA ALA A 31 16.86 0.63 -10.56
C ALA A 31 17.82 1.69 -10.01
N LEU A 32 18.93 1.95 -10.74
CA LEU A 32 19.90 2.98 -10.38
C LEU A 32 19.43 4.41 -10.67
N SER A 33 18.21 4.61 -11.16
CA SER A 33 17.56 5.92 -11.23
C SER A 33 16.85 6.33 -9.93
N ALA A 34 16.93 5.51 -8.89
CA ALA A 34 16.40 5.81 -7.56
C ALA A 34 17.20 6.93 -6.86
N PRO A 35 16.65 7.56 -5.81
CA PRO A 35 17.36 8.60 -5.07
C PRO A 35 18.65 8.05 -4.46
N ASN A 36 19.79 8.67 -4.78
CA ASN A 36 21.12 8.40 -4.22
C ASN A 36 21.39 6.91 -3.89
N PRO A 37 21.44 6.02 -4.89
CA PRO A 37 21.46 4.59 -4.68
C PRO A 37 22.87 4.03 -4.39
N LEU A 38 22.94 3.09 -3.43
CA LEU A 38 24.03 2.11 -3.33
C LEU A 38 23.62 0.85 -4.08
N HIS A 39 24.45 0.43 -5.05
CA HIS A 39 24.22 -0.75 -5.86
C HIS A 39 24.86 -1.98 -5.21
N ILE A 40 24.05 -2.92 -4.75
CA ILE A 40 24.49 -4.22 -4.25
C ILE A 40 24.43 -5.19 -5.44
N ASP A 41 25.54 -5.24 -6.17
CA ASP A 41 25.69 -5.99 -7.43
C ASP A 41 26.08 -7.45 -7.18
N VAL A 42 25.11 -8.23 -6.71
CA VAL A 42 25.32 -9.68 -6.43
C VAL A 42 25.43 -10.54 -7.67
N ASP A 43 25.14 -9.99 -8.85
CA ASP A 43 25.22 -10.68 -10.15
C ASP A 43 26.50 -10.32 -10.93
N PHE A 44 27.38 -9.51 -10.34
CA PHE A 44 28.60 -9.01 -10.95
C PHE A 44 28.35 -8.40 -12.34
N GLY A 45 27.26 -7.62 -12.43
CA GLY A 45 26.73 -7.10 -13.68
C GLY A 45 27.05 -5.64 -13.97
N ILE A 46 27.83 -4.96 -13.11
CA ILE A 46 28.12 -3.52 -13.24
C ILE A 46 28.69 -3.15 -14.61
N ASP A 47 29.46 -4.02 -15.23
CA ASP A 47 30.11 -3.78 -16.55
C ASP A 47 29.09 -3.79 -17.71
N ARG A 48 27.92 -4.35 -17.52
CA ARG A 48 26.78 -4.32 -18.46
C ARG A 48 26.04 -2.98 -18.45
N ILE A 49 26.29 -2.14 -17.41
CA ILE A 49 25.70 -0.82 -17.27
C ILE A 49 26.62 0.22 -17.88
N GLU A 50 26.06 1.08 -18.70
CA GLU A 50 26.82 2.17 -19.32
C GLU A 50 27.51 3.02 -18.23
N PRO A 51 28.83 3.32 -18.36
CA PRO A 51 29.61 3.94 -17.27
C PRO A 51 29.00 5.19 -16.65
N ARG A 52 28.35 6.05 -17.45
CA ARG A 52 27.69 7.28 -16.93
C ARG A 52 26.49 7.05 -16.03
N TYR A 53 25.89 5.83 -16.04
CA TYR A 53 24.75 5.49 -15.20
C TYR A 53 25.13 4.62 -14.00
N ARG A 54 26.40 4.21 -13.89
CA ARG A 54 26.92 3.49 -12.74
C ARG A 54 26.87 4.38 -11.50
N LYS A 55 26.64 3.78 -10.37
CA LYS A 55 26.60 4.43 -9.05
C LYS A 55 27.62 3.75 -8.13
N ALA A 56 27.78 4.26 -6.92
CA ALA A 56 28.55 3.56 -5.90
C ALA A 56 28.02 2.13 -5.74
N TYR A 57 28.91 1.15 -5.63
CA TYR A 57 28.52 -0.26 -5.62
C TYR A 57 29.41 -1.11 -4.72
N ILE A 58 28.85 -2.26 -4.30
CA ILE A 58 29.55 -3.37 -3.69
C ILE A 58 29.28 -4.64 -4.51
N GLN A 59 30.22 -5.57 -4.54
CA GLN A 59 30.10 -6.86 -5.25
C GLN A 59 30.35 -8.03 -4.30
N PRO A 60 29.43 -8.32 -3.39
CA PRO A 60 29.60 -9.37 -2.41
C PRO A 60 29.53 -10.75 -3.06
N SER A 61 30.46 -11.63 -2.67
CA SER A 61 30.54 -13.02 -3.11
C SER A 61 29.75 -13.97 -2.20
N SER A 62 29.37 -13.51 -1.00
CA SER A 62 28.64 -14.27 0.00
C SER A 62 27.57 -13.43 0.69
N TYR A 63 26.63 -14.10 1.37
CA TYR A 63 25.63 -13.42 2.16
C TYR A 63 26.22 -12.78 3.44
N ASP A 64 27.28 -13.39 4.00
CA ASP A 64 28.00 -12.84 5.15
C ASP A 64 28.60 -11.47 4.80
N GLU A 65 29.24 -11.31 3.63
CA GLU A 65 29.78 -10.03 3.16
C GLU A 65 28.67 -8.97 3.01
N ILE A 66 27.46 -9.36 2.52
CA ILE A 66 26.33 -8.42 2.47
C ILE A 66 25.97 -7.90 3.86
N LEU A 67 25.95 -8.77 4.88
CA LEU A 67 25.63 -8.37 6.25
C LEU A 67 26.73 -7.49 6.87
N GLU A 68 28.00 -7.73 6.54
CA GLU A 68 29.15 -6.94 6.98
C GLU A 68 29.15 -5.55 6.35
N ASP A 69 28.75 -5.43 5.07
CA ASP A 69 28.72 -4.16 4.35
C ASP A 69 27.51 -3.30 4.70
N LEU A 70 26.34 -3.91 4.99
CA LEU A 70 25.11 -3.18 5.27
C LEU A 70 25.02 -2.76 6.75
N THR A 71 25.93 -1.91 7.19
CA THR A 71 25.89 -1.30 8.54
C THR A 71 25.39 0.15 8.47
N PRO A 72 24.82 0.70 9.56
CA PRO A 72 24.40 2.11 9.59
C PRO A 72 25.50 3.09 9.14
N GLU A 73 26.76 2.82 9.54
CA GLU A 73 27.90 3.67 9.20
C GLU A 73 28.24 3.63 7.70
N ASN A 74 28.25 2.43 7.10
CA ASN A 74 28.62 2.25 5.69
C ASN A 74 27.56 2.80 4.74
N VAL A 75 26.27 2.75 5.13
CA VAL A 75 25.18 3.19 4.25
C VAL A 75 24.60 4.56 4.58
N LYS A 76 25.17 5.28 5.56
CA LYS A 76 24.62 6.58 6.02
C LYS A 76 24.38 7.60 4.91
N ASP A 77 25.28 7.66 3.96
CA ASP A 77 25.28 8.65 2.87
C ASP A 77 24.40 8.27 1.69
N PHE A 78 23.73 7.10 1.72
CA PHE A 78 22.85 6.62 0.66
C PHE A 78 21.38 6.68 1.10
N ASP A 79 20.46 6.94 0.15
CA ASP A 79 19.03 6.97 0.40
C ASP A 79 18.33 5.66 0.00
N THR A 80 18.91 4.92 -0.93
CA THR A 80 18.33 3.71 -1.52
C THR A 80 19.34 2.59 -1.59
N LEU A 81 18.93 1.38 -1.21
CA LEU A 81 19.67 0.13 -1.42
C LEU A 81 19.07 -0.60 -2.63
N VAL A 82 19.90 -0.84 -3.65
CA VAL A 82 19.49 -1.53 -4.88
C VAL A 82 20.09 -2.92 -4.92
N PHE A 83 19.30 -3.97 -4.74
CA PHE A 83 19.74 -5.37 -4.84
C PHE A 83 19.57 -5.89 -6.27
N ASP A 84 20.65 -6.15 -6.95
CA ASP A 84 20.68 -6.61 -8.36
C ASP A 84 21.55 -7.88 -8.51
N THR A 85 20.95 -9.06 -8.61
CA THR A 85 19.52 -9.37 -8.66
C THR A 85 19.04 -10.09 -7.39
N GLY A 86 17.76 -9.93 -7.06
CA GLY A 86 17.14 -10.63 -5.92
C GLY A 86 17.17 -12.15 -6.04
N GLY A 87 17.13 -12.70 -7.27
CA GLY A 87 17.28 -14.14 -7.48
C GLY A 87 18.67 -14.64 -7.05
N LYS A 88 19.73 -13.90 -7.37
CA LYS A 88 21.10 -14.23 -6.95
C LYS A 88 21.29 -14.02 -5.45
N LEU A 89 20.70 -12.97 -4.87
CA LEU A 89 20.67 -12.76 -3.42
C LEU A 89 20.09 -13.97 -2.69
N ILE A 90 18.92 -14.48 -3.14
CA ILE A 90 18.31 -15.69 -2.57
C ILE A 90 19.22 -16.91 -2.72
N SER A 91 19.95 -17.03 -3.84
CA SER A 91 20.94 -18.10 -4.02
C SER A 91 22.08 -18.01 -3.00
N LEU A 92 22.61 -16.81 -2.73
CA LEU A 92 23.64 -16.62 -1.68
C LEU A 92 23.10 -16.93 -0.30
N MET A 93 21.89 -16.51 0.02
CA MET A 93 21.18 -16.88 1.28
C MET A 93 21.00 -18.39 1.41
N SER A 94 20.72 -19.09 0.30
CA SER A 94 20.53 -20.53 0.28
C SER A 94 21.83 -21.28 0.64
N LEU A 95 22.94 -20.88 0.01
CA LEU A 95 24.27 -21.43 0.33
C LEU A 95 24.67 -21.15 1.78
N TRP A 96 24.45 -19.93 2.24
CA TRP A 96 24.68 -19.55 3.65
C TRP A 96 23.85 -20.39 4.63
N ALA A 97 22.56 -20.60 4.34
CA ALA A 97 21.68 -21.39 5.18
C ALA A 97 22.17 -22.85 5.31
N ILE A 98 22.55 -23.49 4.19
CA ILE A 98 23.08 -24.86 4.17
C ILE A 98 24.40 -24.94 4.96
N LYS A 99 25.29 -23.95 4.78
CA LYS A 99 26.56 -23.87 5.52
C LYS A 99 26.33 -23.73 7.03
N LYS A 100 25.29 -22.99 7.44
CA LYS A 100 24.92 -22.75 8.83
C LYS A 100 24.38 -24.02 9.50
N ASP A 101 23.56 -24.82 8.79
CA ASP A 101 23.01 -26.06 9.29
C ASP A 101 22.62 -26.99 8.13
N LEU A 102 23.27 -28.15 8.06
CA LEU A 102 23.04 -29.13 7.00
C LEU A 102 21.60 -29.61 6.84
N LYS A 103 20.76 -29.45 7.88
CA LYS A 103 19.30 -29.77 7.79
C LYS A 103 18.55 -28.91 6.80
N TYR A 104 19.11 -27.75 6.40
CA TYR A 104 18.53 -26.85 5.39
C TYR A 104 18.86 -27.28 3.97
N GLY A 105 19.83 -28.19 3.78
CA GLY A 105 20.21 -28.75 2.51
C GLY A 105 19.68 -30.15 2.24
N GLN A 106 19.72 -30.55 0.99
CA GLN A 106 19.55 -31.91 0.50
C GLN A 106 20.91 -32.47 0.04
N ARG A 107 20.96 -33.77 -0.25
CA ARG A 107 22.21 -34.46 -0.68
C ARG A 107 22.75 -33.95 -2.01
N ASP A 108 21.87 -33.40 -2.87
CA ASP A 108 22.21 -32.82 -4.17
C ASP A 108 22.64 -31.35 -4.10
N GLY A 109 22.72 -30.78 -2.89
CA GLY A 109 23.07 -29.37 -2.66
C GLY A 109 21.90 -28.38 -2.81
N SER A 110 20.69 -28.85 -3.13
CA SER A 110 19.50 -28.01 -3.14
C SER A 110 18.96 -27.74 -1.72
N LEU A 111 18.07 -26.77 -1.56
CA LEU A 111 17.40 -26.51 -0.29
C LEU A 111 16.39 -27.63 0.07
N SER A 112 16.35 -28.02 1.33
CA SER A 112 15.24 -28.80 1.88
C SER A 112 13.99 -27.92 2.06
N LEU A 113 12.81 -28.53 2.27
CA LEU A 113 11.58 -27.77 2.59
C LEU A 113 11.77 -26.83 3.80
N LYS A 114 12.52 -27.26 4.82
CA LYS A 114 12.87 -26.42 5.97
C LYS A 114 13.81 -25.28 5.56
N GLY A 115 14.74 -25.55 4.64
CA GLY A 115 15.66 -24.58 4.08
C GLY A 115 14.93 -23.46 3.32
N TYR A 116 13.97 -23.79 2.48
CA TYR A 116 13.15 -22.78 1.80
C TYR A 116 12.41 -21.87 2.79
N GLY A 117 11.80 -22.43 3.84
CA GLY A 117 11.16 -21.66 4.89
C GLY A 117 12.13 -20.76 5.67
N PHE A 118 13.34 -21.25 5.93
CA PHE A 118 14.39 -20.47 6.60
C PHE A 118 14.89 -19.31 5.75
N VAL A 119 15.22 -19.55 4.48
CA VAL A 119 15.67 -18.53 3.53
C VAL A 119 14.59 -17.47 3.29
N GLY A 120 13.30 -17.88 3.18
CA GLY A 120 12.21 -16.94 3.05
C GLY A 120 12.09 -15.99 4.25
N LYS A 121 12.25 -16.49 5.48
CA LYS A 121 12.25 -15.67 6.71
C LYS A 121 13.48 -14.75 6.76
N GLU A 122 14.63 -15.24 6.35
CA GLU A 122 15.86 -14.46 6.32
C GLU A 122 15.79 -13.32 5.31
N PHE A 123 15.16 -13.57 4.15
CA PHE A 123 14.89 -12.52 3.17
C PHE A 123 14.03 -11.41 3.76
N VAL A 124 12.92 -11.76 4.42
CA VAL A 124 12.05 -10.77 5.09
C VAL A 124 12.84 -10.02 6.16
N ARG A 125 13.64 -10.72 6.98
CA ARG A 125 14.48 -10.10 8.02
C ARG A 125 15.47 -9.08 7.45
N LEU A 126 16.12 -9.39 6.34
CA LEU A 126 17.03 -8.45 5.66
C LEU A 126 16.28 -7.22 5.15
N MET A 127 15.11 -7.42 4.52
CA MET A 127 14.29 -6.30 4.04
C MET A 127 13.82 -5.41 5.19
N ASP A 128 13.38 -6.01 6.30
CA ASP A 128 12.94 -5.27 7.49
C ASP A 128 14.10 -4.51 8.13
N TYR A 129 15.29 -5.11 8.25
CA TYR A 129 16.49 -4.45 8.74
C TYR A 129 16.83 -3.21 7.88
N CYS A 130 16.90 -3.37 6.56
CA CYS A 130 17.19 -2.27 5.64
C CYS A 130 16.13 -1.15 5.72
N PHE A 131 14.87 -1.53 5.90
CA PHE A 131 13.77 -0.59 5.89
C PHE A 131 13.55 0.11 7.24
N TYR A 132 13.47 -0.66 8.34
CA TYR A 132 13.12 -0.13 9.65
C TYR A 132 14.32 0.35 10.46
N GLU A 133 15.47 -0.34 10.37
CA GLU A 133 16.65 0.01 11.16
C GLU A 133 17.57 0.95 10.38
N LEU A 134 17.93 0.61 9.14
CA LEU A 134 18.76 1.48 8.32
C LEU A 134 17.98 2.66 7.70
N GLN A 135 16.64 2.63 7.72
CA GLN A 135 15.76 3.70 7.19
C GLN A 135 16.06 4.04 5.72
N LYS A 136 16.19 3.00 4.86
CA LYS A 136 16.49 3.16 3.43
C LYS A 136 15.32 2.78 2.55
N ASN A 137 15.24 3.42 1.38
CA ASN A 137 14.45 2.86 0.29
C ASN A 137 15.10 1.56 -0.17
N ILE A 138 14.28 0.61 -0.63
CA ILE A 138 14.76 -0.66 -1.17
C ILE A 138 14.24 -0.80 -2.59
N VAL A 139 15.13 -1.05 -3.53
CA VAL A 139 14.78 -1.47 -4.89
C VAL A 139 15.41 -2.83 -5.14
N ILE A 140 14.58 -3.82 -5.47
CA ILE A 140 15.07 -5.17 -5.75
C ILE A 140 14.69 -5.57 -7.17
N VAL A 141 15.70 -6.05 -7.92
CA VAL A 141 15.56 -6.42 -9.33
C VAL A 141 15.42 -7.92 -9.49
N PHE A 142 14.42 -8.37 -10.23
CA PHE A 142 14.23 -9.79 -10.56
C PHE A 142 14.21 -10.04 -12.08
N HIS A 143 14.70 -11.18 -12.49
CA HIS A 143 14.39 -11.72 -13.80
C HIS A 143 12.96 -12.25 -13.82
N ALA A 144 12.27 -12.04 -14.95
CA ALA A 144 10.99 -12.67 -15.22
C ALA A 144 11.16 -13.98 -15.97
N THR A 145 10.21 -14.88 -15.77
CA THR A 145 10.03 -16.13 -16.50
C THR A 145 8.57 -16.29 -16.87
N GLU A 146 8.31 -17.06 -17.93
CA GLU A 146 6.96 -17.41 -18.31
C GLU A 146 6.53 -18.70 -17.58
N GLU A 147 5.35 -18.65 -17.00
CA GLU A 147 4.68 -19.82 -16.39
C GLU A 147 3.30 -20.00 -17.05
N LYS A 148 2.93 -21.23 -17.36
CA LYS A 148 1.59 -21.56 -17.83
C LYS A 148 0.60 -21.47 -16.67
N ASP A 149 -0.52 -20.79 -16.89
CA ASP A 149 -1.65 -20.66 -15.98
C ASP A 149 -2.93 -21.02 -16.74
N GLY A 150 -3.25 -22.34 -16.81
CA GLY A 150 -4.25 -22.88 -17.72
C GLY A 150 -3.83 -22.69 -19.17
N ASP A 151 -4.72 -22.10 -19.99
CA ASP A 151 -4.47 -21.78 -21.40
C ASP A 151 -3.65 -20.49 -21.60
N ASN A 152 -3.43 -19.72 -20.52
CA ASN A 152 -2.69 -18.46 -20.57
C ASN A 152 -1.23 -18.64 -20.14
N THR A 153 -0.37 -17.77 -20.65
CA THR A 153 1.03 -17.65 -20.20
C THR A 153 1.17 -16.37 -19.42
N ARG A 154 1.65 -16.49 -18.17
CA ARG A 154 1.89 -15.35 -17.28
C ARG A 154 3.36 -15.15 -16.99
N LEU A 155 3.76 -13.89 -16.88
CA LEU A 155 5.08 -13.52 -16.37
C LEU A 155 5.10 -13.61 -14.84
N ARG A 156 6.14 -14.27 -14.34
CA ARG A 156 6.42 -14.39 -12.90
C ARG A 156 7.88 -14.01 -12.64
N ILE A 157 8.17 -13.59 -11.40
CA ILE A 157 9.56 -13.46 -10.98
C ILE A 157 10.21 -14.84 -10.94
N LYS A 158 11.46 -14.92 -11.41
CA LYS A 158 12.24 -16.17 -11.42
C LYS A 158 12.78 -16.43 -10.00
N VAL A 159 11.93 -17.02 -9.16
CA VAL A 159 12.24 -17.43 -7.77
C VAL A 159 11.52 -18.73 -7.50
N GLU A 160 12.20 -19.67 -6.86
CA GLU A 160 11.68 -21.00 -6.56
C GLU A 160 10.84 -21.02 -5.25
N GLY A 161 9.85 -21.93 -5.21
CA GLY A 161 9.09 -22.28 -4.04
C GLY A 161 8.25 -21.13 -3.44
N GLN A 162 7.94 -21.24 -2.15
CA GLN A 162 7.15 -20.23 -1.41
C GLN A 162 7.87 -18.89 -1.20
N THR A 163 9.17 -18.83 -1.41
CA THR A 163 9.97 -17.59 -1.34
C THR A 163 9.41 -16.52 -2.29
N LYS A 164 8.74 -16.95 -3.39
CA LYS A 164 8.03 -16.07 -4.31
C LYS A 164 7.03 -15.15 -3.60
N ASN A 165 6.24 -15.66 -2.66
CA ASN A 165 5.26 -14.88 -1.90
C ASN A 165 5.94 -13.94 -0.90
N ASN A 166 6.96 -14.43 -0.19
CA ASN A 166 7.73 -13.64 0.78
C ASN A 166 8.42 -12.43 0.15
N VAL A 167 8.76 -12.50 -1.15
CA VAL A 167 9.36 -11.39 -1.91
C VAL A 167 8.33 -10.30 -2.21
N TRP A 168 7.08 -10.67 -2.56
CA TRP A 168 6.04 -9.70 -2.92
C TRP A 168 5.37 -9.04 -1.71
N GLU A 169 5.20 -9.79 -0.63
CA GLU A 169 4.43 -9.37 0.54
C GLU A 169 4.91 -8.03 1.13
N PRO A 170 6.21 -7.81 1.41
CA PRO A 170 6.68 -6.57 2.01
C PRO A 170 6.74 -5.38 1.04
N MET A 171 6.58 -5.57 -0.27
CA MET A 171 6.75 -4.49 -1.24
C MET A 171 5.60 -3.48 -1.22
N ASP A 172 5.92 -2.21 -1.32
CA ASP A 172 4.95 -1.11 -1.49
C ASP A 172 4.57 -0.93 -2.96
N LEU A 173 5.56 -1.10 -3.85
CA LEU A 173 5.42 -1.06 -5.30
C LEU A 173 6.05 -2.29 -5.94
N GLY A 174 5.46 -2.76 -7.02
CA GLY A 174 6.05 -3.83 -7.82
C GLY A 174 5.66 -3.69 -9.28
N GLY A 175 6.66 -3.54 -10.14
CA GLY A 175 6.44 -3.28 -11.56
C GLY A 175 7.13 -4.27 -12.49
N PHE A 176 6.45 -4.61 -13.59
CA PHE A 176 7.02 -5.37 -14.69
C PHE A 176 7.45 -4.45 -15.81
N VAL A 177 8.73 -4.55 -16.20
CA VAL A 177 9.32 -3.82 -17.33
C VAL A 177 9.15 -4.64 -18.59
N GLU A 178 8.54 -4.04 -19.59
CA GLU A 178 8.28 -4.63 -20.91
C GLU A 178 8.53 -3.62 -22.03
N MET A 179 8.67 -4.14 -23.26
CA MET A 179 8.59 -3.33 -24.46
C MET A 179 7.16 -3.30 -24.97
N TYR A 180 6.62 -2.10 -25.19
CA TYR A 180 5.37 -1.88 -25.88
C TYR A 180 5.64 -1.11 -27.18
N GLY A 181 5.66 -1.83 -28.30
CA GLY A 181 6.23 -1.31 -29.52
C GLY A 181 7.72 -0.97 -29.32
N ASN A 182 8.08 0.28 -29.60
CA ASN A 182 9.46 0.77 -29.41
C ASN A 182 9.68 1.42 -28.03
N ASP A 183 8.64 1.49 -27.22
CA ASP A 183 8.70 2.14 -25.92
C ASP A 183 8.95 1.12 -24.81
N ARG A 184 9.92 1.42 -23.96
CA ARG A 184 10.12 0.70 -22.71
C ARG A 184 9.13 1.21 -21.67
N THR A 185 8.39 0.29 -21.05
CA THR A 185 7.33 0.62 -20.09
C THR A 185 7.49 -0.17 -18.80
N ILE A 186 6.88 0.31 -17.71
CA ILE A 186 6.74 -0.41 -16.46
C ILE A 186 5.26 -0.40 -16.04
N GLY A 187 4.70 -1.58 -15.79
CA GLY A 187 3.31 -1.75 -15.37
C GLY A 187 3.18 -1.98 -13.87
N PHE A 188 2.32 -1.21 -13.22
CA PHE A 188 2.04 -1.24 -11.78
C PHE A 188 0.64 -1.78 -11.44
N SER A 189 -0.16 -2.13 -12.41
CA SER A 189 -1.49 -2.72 -12.20
C SER A 189 -1.51 -4.17 -12.62
N ASN A 190 -2.23 -5.00 -11.86
CA ASN A 190 -2.47 -6.38 -12.22
C ASN A 190 -3.16 -6.48 -13.59
N CYS A 191 -2.71 -7.41 -14.40
CA CYS A 191 -3.33 -7.76 -15.66
C CYS A 191 -3.25 -9.29 -15.89
N GLU A 192 -3.84 -9.76 -16.98
CA GLU A 192 -3.79 -11.19 -17.34
C GLU A 192 -2.36 -11.70 -17.50
N ARG A 193 -1.44 -10.82 -17.91
CA ARG A 193 -0.06 -11.16 -18.22
C ARG A 193 0.87 -11.24 -17.01
N TYR A 194 0.67 -10.39 -15.98
CA TYR A 194 1.50 -10.38 -14.79
C TYR A 194 0.77 -9.88 -13.54
N PHE A 195 1.30 -10.26 -12.38
CA PHE A 195 0.95 -9.67 -11.10
C PHE A 195 1.85 -8.46 -10.83
N ALA A 196 1.25 -7.30 -10.57
CA ALA A 196 1.96 -6.08 -10.20
C ALA A 196 1.32 -5.45 -8.97
N LYS A 197 2.01 -4.51 -8.34
CA LYS A 197 1.53 -3.82 -7.14
C LYS A 197 1.77 -2.32 -7.27
N GLY A 198 0.69 -1.57 -7.35
CA GLY A 198 0.69 -0.11 -7.32
C GLY A 198 -0.12 0.39 -6.15
N THR A 199 0.40 1.41 -5.47
CA THR A 199 -0.25 2.04 -4.32
C THR A 199 -0.07 3.55 -4.39
N ARG A 200 -0.86 4.31 -3.62
CA ARG A 200 -0.75 5.76 -3.49
C ARG A 200 -0.73 6.49 -4.84
N GLY A 201 -1.72 6.21 -5.71
CA GLY A 201 -1.86 6.83 -7.03
C GLY A 201 -0.84 6.39 -8.08
N ILE A 202 0.08 5.47 -7.75
CA ILE A 202 0.94 4.83 -8.74
C ILE A 202 0.24 3.58 -9.24
N SER A 203 -0.22 3.62 -10.48
CA SER A 203 -0.97 2.55 -11.13
C SER A 203 -0.79 2.59 -12.66
N GLY A 204 -1.36 1.60 -13.34
CA GLY A 204 -1.35 1.52 -14.80
C GLY A 204 0.03 1.23 -15.38
N VAL A 205 0.19 1.54 -16.66
CA VAL A 205 1.45 1.38 -17.40
C VAL A 205 2.08 2.75 -17.59
N ARG A 206 3.36 2.88 -17.27
CA ARG A 206 4.12 4.11 -17.41
C ARG A 206 5.26 3.94 -18.41
N LYS A 207 5.43 4.91 -19.29
CA LYS A 207 6.56 4.95 -20.21
C LYS A 207 7.84 5.31 -19.44
N ILE A 208 8.89 4.52 -19.63
CA ILE A 208 10.24 4.82 -19.15
C ILE A 208 10.91 5.65 -20.23
N PRO A 209 11.35 6.89 -19.95
CA PRO A 209 12.03 7.72 -20.95
C PRO A 209 13.25 7.04 -21.52
N ALA A 210 13.48 7.20 -22.83
CA ALA A 210 14.70 6.78 -23.45
C ALA A 210 15.87 7.62 -22.91
N LEU A 211 16.95 6.96 -22.53
CA LEU A 211 18.15 7.64 -22.05
C LEU A 211 18.98 8.12 -23.24
N THR A 212 19.27 9.41 -23.25
CA THR A 212 20.16 10.07 -24.21
C THR A 212 21.48 10.47 -23.53
N PRO A 213 22.53 10.83 -24.26
CA PRO A 213 23.78 11.30 -23.68
C PRO A 213 23.63 12.43 -22.66
N THR A 214 22.58 13.24 -22.79
CA THR A 214 22.34 14.43 -21.96
C THR A 214 21.16 14.28 -20.98
N SER A 215 20.36 13.20 -21.09
CA SER A 215 19.21 13.01 -20.20
C SER A 215 19.64 12.43 -18.84
N PRO A 216 19.11 12.94 -17.73
CA PRO A 216 19.35 12.34 -16.41
C PRO A 216 18.66 10.97 -16.31
N ASN A 217 19.29 10.05 -15.57
CA ASN A 217 18.67 8.79 -15.19
C ASN A 217 17.98 8.97 -13.83
N ASP A 218 16.75 9.52 -13.80
CA ASP A 218 16.04 9.94 -12.60
C ASP A 218 14.58 9.47 -12.52
N PHE A 219 14.22 8.44 -13.31
CA PHE A 219 12.83 7.98 -13.39
C PHE A 219 12.27 7.56 -12.01
N LEU A 220 12.99 6.72 -11.25
CA LEU A 220 12.54 6.31 -9.93
C LEU A 220 12.60 7.43 -8.90
N THR A 221 13.56 8.35 -9.01
CA THR A 221 13.60 9.56 -8.16
C THR A 221 12.31 10.35 -8.31
N LYS A 222 11.84 10.59 -9.54
CA LYS A 222 10.57 11.26 -9.80
C LYS A 222 9.36 10.44 -9.36
N LEU A 223 9.40 9.12 -9.54
CA LEU A 223 8.34 8.21 -9.10
C LEU A 223 8.18 8.23 -7.56
N PHE A 224 9.29 8.19 -6.82
CA PHE A 224 9.30 8.23 -5.36
C PHE A 224 8.85 9.59 -4.82
N ALA A 225 9.26 10.68 -5.48
CA ALA A 225 8.75 12.01 -5.16
C ALA A 225 7.23 12.09 -5.36
N GLN A 226 6.70 11.54 -6.46
CA GLN A 226 5.25 11.46 -6.69
C GLN A 226 4.54 10.62 -5.63
N TYR A 227 5.10 9.47 -5.25
CA TYR A 227 4.56 8.61 -4.19
C TYR A 227 4.42 9.36 -2.86
N ASN A 228 5.40 10.18 -2.51
CA ASN A 228 5.41 10.97 -1.29
C ASN A 228 4.51 12.22 -1.38
N ALA A 229 4.40 12.84 -2.55
CA ALA A 229 3.50 14.00 -2.77
C ALA A 229 2.02 13.62 -2.59
N ILE A 230 1.57 12.50 -3.17
CA ILE A 230 0.19 11.99 -2.98
C ILE A 230 -0.08 11.70 -1.50
N SER A 231 0.92 11.25 -0.75
CA SER A 231 0.80 11.09 0.70
C SER A 231 0.44 12.40 1.40
N ALA A 232 1.07 13.51 1.03
CA ALA A 232 0.79 14.82 1.61
C ALA A 232 -0.60 15.34 1.23
N GLU A 233 -1.03 15.14 -0.02
CA GLU A 233 -2.37 15.48 -0.50
C GLU A 233 -3.47 14.67 0.21
N GLU A 234 -3.25 13.35 0.37
CA GLU A 234 -4.18 12.50 1.12
C GLU A 234 -4.29 12.93 2.58
N LEU A 235 -3.19 13.31 3.21
CA LEU A 235 -3.16 13.81 4.57
C LEU A 235 -3.93 15.13 4.71
N ALA A 236 -3.68 16.08 3.81
CA ALA A 236 -4.38 17.37 3.82
C ALA A 236 -5.90 17.16 3.62
N LYS A 237 -6.29 16.26 2.72
CA LYS A 237 -7.69 15.90 2.50
C LYS A 237 -8.32 15.25 3.74
N ASN A 238 -7.65 14.26 4.35
CA ASN A 238 -8.15 13.59 5.54
C ASN A 238 -8.31 14.56 6.71
N ALA A 239 -7.36 15.50 6.89
CA ALA A 239 -7.47 16.54 7.90
C ALA A 239 -8.68 17.46 7.66
N ALA A 240 -8.89 17.89 6.43
CA ALA A 240 -10.06 18.71 6.06
C ALA A 240 -11.39 17.96 6.23
N ASP A 241 -11.45 16.68 5.86
CA ASP A 241 -12.62 15.82 6.05
C ASP A 241 -12.93 15.61 7.54
N GLN A 242 -11.90 15.46 8.38
CA GLN A 242 -12.05 15.33 9.83
C GLN A 242 -12.56 16.63 10.46
N GLU A 243 -12.00 17.78 10.08
CA GLU A 243 -12.47 19.07 10.59
C GLU A 243 -13.94 19.34 10.19
N ALA A 244 -14.29 19.04 8.94
CA ALA A 244 -15.67 19.14 8.46
C ALA A 244 -16.62 18.20 9.21
N TYR A 245 -16.17 16.97 9.53
CA TYR A 245 -16.94 16.01 10.32
C TYR A 245 -17.17 16.52 11.75
N GLU A 246 -16.13 17.01 12.42
CA GLU A 246 -16.25 17.55 13.79
C GLU A 246 -17.19 18.76 13.85
N ALA A 247 -17.11 19.65 12.89
CA ALA A 247 -18.01 20.80 12.76
C ALA A 247 -19.47 20.34 12.58
N ALA A 248 -19.72 19.40 11.66
CA ALA A 248 -21.07 18.85 11.42
C ALA A 248 -21.64 18.14 12.66
N MET A 249 -20.79 17.39 13.37
CA MET A 249 -21.20 16.70 14.61
C MET A 249 -21.48 17.68 15.75
N ALA A 250 -20.71 18.75 15.89
CA ALA A 250 -20.93 19.79 16.90
C ALA A 250 -22.24 20.53 16.64
N GLU A 251 -22.48 20.94 15.40
CA GLU A 251 -23.74 21.59 14.99
C GLU A 251 -24.96 20.67 15.19
N GLY A 252 -24.84 19.41 14.76
CA GLY A 252 -25.89 18.40 14.92
C GLY A 252 -26.22 18.13 16.36
N ARG A 253 -25.23 18.02 17.25
CA ARG A 253 -25.44 17.85 18.70
C ARG A 253 -26.18 19.06 19.32
N ALA A 254 -25.74 20.27 18.99
CA ALA A 254 -26.38 21.48 19.49
C ALA A 254 -27.84 21.55 19.08
N ILE A 255 -28.19 21.22 17.84
CA ILE A 255 -29.57 21.17 17.36
C ILE A 255 -30.39 20.11 18.10
N VAL A 256 -29.80 18.90 18.29
CA VAL A 256 -30.48 17.80 18.98
C VAL A 256 -30.68 18.08 20.47
N GLU A 257 -29.71 18.67 21.15
CA GLU A 257 -29.79 19.04 22.56
C GLU A 257 -30.92 20.04 22.84
N ALA A 258 -31.18 20.97 21.93
CA ALA A 258 -32.21 21.97 22.00
C ALA A 258 -33.65 21.41 21.86
N ILE A 259 -33.84 20.13 21.57
CA ILE A 259 -35.13 19.49 21.44
C ILE A 259 -35.70 19.21 22.83
N THR A 260 -36.87 19.79 23.15
CA THR A 260 -37.58 19.60 24.42
C THR A 260 -39.00 19.06 24.22
N ASP A 261 -39.62 19.35 23.08
CA ASP A 261 -41.03 19.04 22.78
C ASP A 261 -41.23 18.79 21.26
N ALA A 262 -42.48 18.59 20.85
CA ALA A 262 -42.84 18.31 19.46
C ALA A 262 -42.55 19.48 18.52
N ASP A 263 -42.72 20.71 18.96
CA ASP A 263 -42.51 21.89 18.13
C ASP A 263 -41.02 22.10 17.87
N THR A 264 -40.20 21.99 18.89
CA THR A 264 -38.73 22.06 18.76
C THR A 264 -38.16 20.89 17.94
N ALA A 265 -38.75 19.68 18.07
CA ALA A 265 -38.37 18.53 17.25
C ALA A 265 -38.67 18.76 15.75
N ASN A 266 -39.84 19.30 15.45
CA ASN A 266 -40.23 19.62 14.07
C ASN A 266 -39.39 20.76 13.49
N ALA A 267 -39.01 21.76 14.29
CA ALA A 267 -38.10 22.84 13.89
C ALA A 267 -36.66 22.37 13.71
N ALA A 268 -36.21 21.32 14.38
CA ALA A 268 -34.90 20.73 14.26
C ALA A 268 -34.69 20.00 12.92
N MET A 269 -35.72 19.35 12.39
CA MET A 269 -35.62 18.55 11.13
C MET A 269 -35.03 19.31 9.94
N PRO A 270 -35.52 20.48 9.54
CA PRO A 270 -34.96 21.23 8.43
C PRO A 270 -33.53 21.71 8.75
N LYS A 271 -33.22 22.04 10.00
CA LYS A 271 -31.87 22.45 10.42
C LYS A 271 -30.87 21.31 10.27
N ILE A 272 -31.21 20.09 10.72
CA ILE A 272 -30.35 18.90 10.57
C ILE A 272 -30.11 18.58 9.10
N LYS A 273 -31.15 18.70 8.26
CA LYS A 273 -30.99 18.50 6.80
C LYS A 273 -30.13 19.57 6.12
N ALA A 274 -30.00 20.75 6.70
CA ALA A 274 -29.20 21.85 6.16
C ALA A 274 -27.71 21.74 6.55
N ILE A 275 -27.36 20.89 7.53
CA ILE A 275 -25.97 20.65 7.91
C ILE A 275 -25.20 20.12 6.72
N LYS A 276 -24.01 20.68 6.49
CA LYS A 276 -23.08 20.16 5.49
C LYS A 276 -22.38 18.91 6.04
N HIS A 277 -23.07 17.77 5.92
CA HIS A 277 -22.55 16.50 6.42
C HIS A 277 -21.29 16.04 5.68
N CYS A 278 -20.40 15.40 6.43
CA CYS A 278 -19.17 14.79 5.95
C CYS A 278 -18.99 13.44 6.64
N LEU A 279 -18.38 12.48 5.98
CA LEU A 279 -18.11 11.13 6.46
C LEU A 279 -19.41 10.46 6.98
N THR A 280 -19.43 10.04 8.25
CA THR A 280 -20.58 9.36 8.89
C THR A 280 -21.50 10.28 9.64
N SER A 281 -21.25 11.60 9.66
CA SER A 281 -21.96 12.57 10.50
C SER A 281 -23.49 12.57 10.29
N GLU A 282 -23.98 12.37 9.06
CA GLU A 282 -25.42 12.31 8.80
C GLU A 282 -26.10 11.17 9.56
N LYS A 283 -25.50 9.98 9.49
CA LYS A 283 -26.02 8.80 10.20
C LYS A 283 -25.96 8.98 11.72
N GLU A 284 -24.87 9.52 12.22
CA GLU A 284 -24.63 9.69 13.65
C GLU A 284 -25.54 10.75 14.26
N VAL A 285 -25.71 11.90 13.60
CA VAL A 285 -26.69 12.92 14.01
C VAL A 285 -28.10 12.35 13.95
N GLY A 286 -28.42 11.54 12.93
CA GLY A 286 -29.70 10.84 12.85
C GLY A 286 -29.97 9.88 14.04
N VAL A 287 -28.94 9.15 14.48
CA VAL A 287 -29.04 8.30 15.68
C VAL A 287 -29.26 9.11 16.93
N LEU A 288 -28.50 10.21 17.11
CA LEU A 288 -28.69 11.13 18.25
C LEU A 288 -30.09 11.76 18.27
N PHE A 289 -30.56 12.20 17.12
CA PHE A 289 -31.92 12.76 16.98
C PHE A 289 -32.98 11.74 17.37
N ASN A 290 -32.92 10.52 16.84
CA ASN A 290 -33.90 9.47 17.17
C ASN A 290 -33.88 9.11 18.67
N ALA A 291 -32.71 9.06 19.29
CA ALA A 291 -32.57 8.83 20.72
C ALA A 291 -33.23 9.95 21.53
N LYS A 292 -33.02 11.20 21.12
CA LYS A 292 -33.65 12.38 21.79
C LYS A 292 -35.15 12.40 21.62
N ILE A 293 -35.68 12.12 20.42
CA ILE A 293 -37.10 11.99 20.13
C ILE A 293 -37.78 10.97 21.09
N LYS A 294 -37.14 9.81 21.22
CA LYS A 294 -37.62 8.76 22.14
C LYS A 294 -37.56 9.21 23.59
N ALA A 295 -36.48 9.87 24.01
CA ALA A 295 -36.34 10.39 25.38
C ALA A 295 -37.41 11.46 25.73
N CYS A 296 -37.82 12.27 24.75
CA CYS A 296 -38.89 13.26 24.90
C CYS A 296 -40.31 12.67 24.77
N GLY A 297 -40.45 11.34 24.58
CA GLY A 297 -41.76 10.70 24.44
C GLY A 297 -42.51 11.12 23.17
N LEU A 298 -41.76 11.42 22.10
CA LEU A 298 -42.31 11.85 20.81
C LEU A 298 -42.37 10.69 19.83
N PHE A 299 -43.33 10.74 18.89
CA PHE A 299 -43.41 9.81 17.77
C PHE A 299 -43.69 10.56 16.47
N TYR A 300 -43.30 10.00 15.34
CA TYR A 300 -43.53 10.57 14.01
C TYR A 300 -44.92 10.14 13.51
N ASP A 301 -45.84 11.10 13.37
CA ASP A 301 -47.13 10.88 12.75
C ASP A 301 -46.99 10.91 11.22
N LYS A 302 -47.21 9.77 10.58
CA LYS A 302 -47.12 9.63 9.13
C LYS A 302 -48.18 10.38 8.34
N VAL A 303 -49.37 10.65 8.98
CA VAL A 303 -50.46 11.37 8.34
C VAL A 303 -50.20 12.86 8.39
N LEU A 304 -49.85 13.36 9.58
CA LEU A 304 -49.49 14.75 9.78
C LEU A 304 -48.10 15.14 9.29
N LYS A 305 -47.27 14.14 8.97
CA LYS A 305 -45.84 14.28 8.57
C LYS A 305 -45.04 15.12 9.56
N LYS A 306 -45.30 14.96 10.87
CA LYS A 306 -44.62 15.71 11.94
C LYS A 306 -44.52 14.88 13.22
N TYR A 307 -43.62 15.30 14.10
CA TYR A 307 -43.52 14.71 15.45
C TYR A 307 -44.63 15.24 16.34
N THR A 308 -45.21 14.34 17.14
CA THR A 308 -46.27 14.63 18.10
C THR A 308 -46.01 13.87 19.41
N PRO A 309 -46.55 14.31 20.56
CA PRO A 309 -46.47 13.53 21.79
C PRO A 309 -47.07 12.13 21.61
N ALA A 310 -46.45 11.13 22.23
CA ALA A 310 -47.01 9.78 22.21
C ALA A 310 -48.40 9.76 22.85
N PRO A 311 -49.38 9.09 22.23
CA PRO A 311 -50.71 8.96 22.84
C PRO A 311 -50.60 8.25 24.20
N PRO A 312 -51.39 8.65 25.21
CA PRO A 312 -51.39 7.98 26.50
C PRO A 312 -51.65 6.49 26.34
N GLU A 313 -50.94 5.66 27.11
CA GLU A 313 -51.11 4.20 27.08
C GLU A 313 -52.56 3.85 27.46
N GLY A 314 -53.41 3.58 26.49
CA GLY A 314 -54.82 3.27 26.68
C GLY A 314 -55.67 3.15 25.41
N GLU A 315 -55.34 3.80 24.34
CA GLU A 315 -56.14 3.73 23.12
C GLU A 315 -55.45 2.97 21.98
N LYS A 316 -55.42 1.63 22.09
CA LYS A 316 -55.28 0.78 20.91
C LYS A 316 -56.61 0.74 20.17
N LYS A 317 -56.85 1.65 19.22
CA LYS A 317 -57.96 1.51 18.27
C LYS A 317 -57.65 0.27 17.37
N GLY A 318 -58.46 -0.77 17.66
CA GLY A 318 -58.47 -1.99 16.86
C GLY A 318 -58.91 -1.70 15.43
N ALA A 319 -58.02 -1.90 14.48
CA ALA A 319 -58.39 -2.07 13.08
C ALA A 319 -58.98 -3.50 12.93
N LYS A 320 -60.30 -3.63 13.09
CA LYS A 320 -61.04 -4.80 12.62
C LYS A 320 -61.03 -4.80 11.09
N GLY A 321 -60.28 -5.73 10.50
CA GLY A 321 -60.46 -6.10 9.12
C GLY A 321 -61.82 -6.80 8.93
N THR A 322 -62.67 -6.19 8.15
CA THR A 322 -63.83 -6.85 7.55
C THR A 322 -63.31 -7.67 6.36
N LYS A 323 -63.37 -8.98 6.51
CA LYS A 323 -63.45 -9.92 5.39
C LYS A 323 -64.85 -9.80 4.80
N GLY A 324 -64.98 -9.34 3.57
CA GLY A 324 -66.15 -9.54 2.72
C GLY A 324 -65.87 -10.66 1.75
N ALA A 325 -66.66 -11.67 1.82
CA ALA A 325 -66.74 -12.73 0.80
C ALA A 325 -67.53 -12.19 -0.41
N GLU A 326 -67.02 -12.48 -1.59
CA GLU A 326 -67.71 -13.14 -2.71
C GLU A 326 -66.67 -13.42 -3.81
#